data_70ad1b300a0190aec18ee6a507d4d0ba
#
_entry.id   70ad1b300a0190aec18ee6a507d4d0ba
#
_cell.length_a   1.000
_cell.length_b   1.000
_cell.length_c   1.000
_cell.angle_alpha   90.00
_cell.angle_beta   90.00
_cell.angle_gamma   90.00
#
_symmetry.space_group_name_H-M   'P 1'
#
loop_
_entity.id
_entity.type
_entity.pdbx_description
1 polymer ?
#
loop_
_entity_poly.entity_id
_entity_poly.type
_entity_poly.pdbx_seq_one_letter_code
_entity_poly.pdbx_strand_id
1 'polypeptide(L)'
;MRAVTGLALLALLAGCARAPAPQAGYRAAGTPIYSNAVFLPDRLAGRWMQVADFAPAGAGACAARGLTVTPGGAGQLTVEADLCLGGETLRFAGPAAVTGPGRIRLAAADPAGIGAEWWVLWVDADYRTLVVGTPSGSFGMILNRTRDLPPDRLAAAREVLAWNGYDLGRMRAVGPR
;
A
#
# COMPACT_ATOMS: atom_id res chain seq x y z
N MET A 1 8.85 -72.19 27.47
CA MET A 1 9.49 -70.88 27.50
C MET A 1 9.04 -70.14 26.27
N ARG A 2 8.13 -69.18 26.42
CA ARG A 2 7.52 -68.44 25.32
C ARG A 2 8.02 -67.00 25.40
N ALA A 3 8.80 -66.55 24.40
CA ALA A 3 9.23 -65.20 24.25
C ALA A 3 8.11 -64.33 23.58
N VAL A 4 7.66 -63.29 24.25
CA VAL A 4 6.69 -62.36 23.72
C VAL A 4 7.47 -61.16 23.19
N THR A 5 7.52 -61.04 21.87
CA THR A 5 8.16 -59.90 21.18
C THR A 5 7.14 -58.74 21.12
N GLY A 6 7.35 -57.67 21.92
CA GLY A 6 6.55 -56.47 21.89
C GLY A 6 6.94 -55.61 20.73
N LEU A 7 6.03 -55.38 19.80
CA LEU A 7 6.18 -54.45 18.67
C LEU A 7 5.75 -53.04 19.12
N ALA A 8 6.72 -52.15 19.30
CA ALA A 8 6.44 -50.74 19.62
C ALA A 8 6.10 -49.98 18.34
N LEU A 9 4.83 -49.54 18.22
CA LEU A 9 4.33 -48.75 17.12
C LEU A 9 4.66 -47.28 17.40
N LEU A 10 5.70 -46.73 16.74
CA LEU A 10 6.02 -45.29 16.77
C LEU A 10 5.05 -44.57 15.85
N ALA A 11 4.06 -43.87 16.40
CA ALA A 11 3.19 -42.97 15.65
C ALA A 11 3.93 -41.65 15.35
N LEU A 12 4.37 -41.48 14.12
CA LEU A 12 4.89 -40.22 13.59
C LEU A 12 3.71 -39.22 13.41
N LEU A 13 3.57 -38.30 14.35
CA LEU A 13 2.71 -37.12 14.21
C LEU A 13 3.38 -36.13 13.22
N ALA A 14 3.10 -36.29 11.93
CA ALA A 14 3.42 -35.29 10.94
C ALA A 14 2.52 -34.05 11.17
N GLY A 15 2.99 -33.12 12.01
CA GLY A 15 2.39 -31.81 12.16
C GLY A 15 2.49 -31.07 10.83
N CYS A 16 1.38 -30.97 10.09
CA CYS A 16 1.29 -30.07 8.94
C CYS A 16 1.46 -28.65 9.45
N ALA A 17 2.68 -28.12 9.42
CA ALA A 17 2.93 -26.71 9.54
C ALA A 17 2.22 -26.03 8.36
N ARG A 18 1.04 -25.46 8.63
CA ARG A 18 0.29 -24.68 7.65
C ARG A 18 1.13 -23.43 7.37
N ALA A 19 1.69 -23.33 6.16
CA ALA A 19 2.32 -22.09 5.71
C ALA A 19 1.33 -20.94 5.94
N PRO A 20 1.78 -19.79 6.48
CA PRO A 20 0.90 -18.64 6.62
C PRO A 20 0.29 -18.34 5.25
N ALA A 21 -1.04 -18.29 5.20
CA ALA A 21 -1.72 -17.92 3.96
C ALA A 21 -1.18 -16.58 3.49
N PRO A 22 -0.92 -16.39 2.17
CA PRO A 22 -0.55 -15.10 1.65
C PRO A 22 -1.55 -14.06 2.17
N GLN A 23 -1.09 -12.98 2.78
CA GLN A 23 -1.99 -11.95 3.26
C GLN A 23 -2.77 -11.45 2.04
N ALA A 24 -4.08 -11.73 2.03
CA ALA A 24 -4.94 -11.25 0.97
C ALA A 24 -4.82 -9.72 0.96
N GLY A 25 -4.42 -9.17 -0.18
CA GLY A 25 -4.33 -7.71 -0.35
C GLY A 25 -5.68 -7.03 -0.05
N TYR A 26 -5.68 -5.72 -0.03
CA TYR A 26 -6.88 -4.91 0.20
C TYR A 26 -7.79 -4.79 -1.03
N ARG A 27 -7.47 -5.48 -2.12
CA ARG A 27 -8.28 -5.47 -3.36
C ARG A 27 -8.67 -6.89 -3.78
N ALA A 28 -9.78 -6.99 -4.48
CA ALA A 28 -10.29 -8.25 -5.01
C ALA A 28 -9.31 -8.82 -6.06
N ALA A 29 -8.96 -10.08 -5.91
CA ALA A 29 -8.12 -10.78 -6.88
C ALA A 29 -8.82 -10.83 -8.25
N GLY A 30 -8.04 -10.65 -9.33
CA GLY A 30 -8.57 -10.71 -10.70
C GLY A 30 -9.25 -9.42 -11.16
N THR A 31 -9.53 -8.44 -10.30
CA THR A 31 -10.03 -7.14 -10.75
C THR A 31 -8.92 -6.41 -11.51
N PRO A 32 -9.15 -5.87 -12.72
CA PRO A 32 -8.18 -5.02 -13.40
C PRO A 32 -7.80 -3.81 -12.54
N ILE A 33 -6.56 -3.34 -12.69
CA ILE A 33 -6.08 -2.09 -12.08
C ILE A 33 -5.46 -1.22 -13.16
N TYR A 34 -5.65 0.07 -13.08
CA TYR A 34 -5.18 1.02 -14.08
C TYR A 34 -4.41 2.16 -13.44
N SER A 35 -3.21 2.43 -13.93
CA SER A 35 -2.48 3.64 -13.58
C SER A 35 -2.88 4.80 -14.48
N ASN A 36 -2.75 6.03 -13.96
CA ASN A 36 -3.09 7.26 -14.67
C ASN A 36 -2.12 7.48 -15.84
N ALA A 37 -2.64 7.38 -17.09
CA ALA A 37 -1.85 7.48 -18.31
C ALA A 37 -1.31 8.89 -18.60
N VAL A 38 -1.97 9.93 -18.08
CA VAL A 38 -1.60 11.35 -18.30
C VAL A 38 -0.87 11.97 -17.11
N PHE A 39 -0.35 11.12 -16.24
CA PHE A 39 0.37 11.52 -15.04
C PHE A 39 1.67 12.28 -15.36
N LEU A 40 1.87 13.42 -14.71
CA LEU A 40 3.06 14.27 -14.85
C LEU A 40 3.90 14.22 -13.58
N PRO A 41 5.03 13.48 -13.56
CA PRO A 41 5.83 13.26 -12.36
C PRO A 41 6.32 14.54 -11.68
N ASP A 42 6.69 15.55 -12.45
CA ASP A 42 7.21 16.83 -11.93
C ASP A 42 6.17 17.57 -11.08
N ARG A 43 4.87 17.35 -11.32
CA ARG A 43 3.79 17.91 -10.53
C ARG A 43 3.60 17.23 -9.18
N LEU A 44 4.29 16.09 -8.93
CA LEU A 44 4.35 15.51 -7.59
C LEU A 44 5.21 16.31 -6.62
N ALA A 45 6.06 17.20 -7.10
CA ALA A 45 6.98 17.97 -6.27
C ALA A 45 6.33 18.55 -5.01
N GLY A 46 7.06 18.48 -3.89
CA GLY A 46 6.66 19.02 -2.60
C GLY A 46 5.92 18.03 -1.70
N ARG A 47 5.22 18.56 -0.71
CA ARG A 47 4.64 17.81 0.40
C ARG A 47 3.25 17.29 0.09
N TRP A 48 2.98 16.07 0.58
CA TRP A 48 1.69 15.40 0.55
C TRP A 48 1.38 14.84 1.92
N MET A 49 0.19 15.12 2.44
CA MET A 49 -0.32 14.54 3.68
C MET A 49 -1.04 13.24 3.37
N GLN A 50 -0.74 12.18 4.10
CA GLN A 50 -1.56 10.98 4.04
C GLN A 50 -2.85 11.20 4.84
N VAL A 51 -3.99 11.00 4.21
CA VAL A 51 -5.32 11.21 4.83
C VAL A 51 -6.09 9.91 5.00
N ALA A 52 -5.77 8.88 4.22
CA ALA A 52 -6.33 7.55 4.40
C ALA A 52 -5.34 6.45 4.00
N ASP A 53 -5.47 5.28 4.63
CA ASP A 53 -4.82 4.01 4.28
C ASP A 53 -5.82 2.86 4.32
N PHE A 54 -5.34 1.65 4.02
CA PHE A 54 -6.05 0.40 4.22
C PHE A 54 -5.37 -0.40 5.32
N ALA A 55 -6.14 -0.93 6.27
CA ALA A 55 -5.61 -1.70 7.38
C ALA A 55 -6.44 -2.96 7.67
N PRO A 56 -5.85 -3.99 8.30
CA PRO A 56 -6.59 -5.15 8.77
C PRO A 56 -7.73 -4.76 9.73
N ALA A 57 -8.74 -5.60 9.81
CA ALA A 57 -9.75 -5.46 10.84
C ALA A 57 -9.08 -5.51 12.24
N GLY A 58 -9.46 -4.59 13.12
CA GLY A 58 -8.88 -4.50 14.46
C GLY A 58 -7.51 -3.81 14.54
N ALA A 59 -6.92 -3.37 13.44
CA ALA A 59 -5.72 -2.54 13.50
C ALA A 59 -5.96 -1.26 14.29
N GLY A 60 -4.99 -0.87 15.10
CA GLY A 60 -5.02 0.37 15.88
C GLY A 60 -5.04 1.62 15.00
N ALA A 61 -5.27 2.77 15.63
CA ALA A 61 -5.12 4.06 14.97
C ALA A 61 -3.66 4.26 14.55
N CYS A 62 -3.45 4.72 13.33
CA CYS A 62 -2.14 5.07 12.83
C CYS A 62 -2.06 6.57 12.55
N ALA A 63 -0.90 7.15 12.83
CA ALA A 63 -0.62 8.57 12.60
C ALA A 63 0.63 8.71 11.71
N ALA A 64 0.55 9.57 10.71
CA ALA A 64 1.61 9.78 9.73
C ALA A 64 1.76 11.25 9.34
N ARG A 65 2.96 11.61 8.87
CA ARG A 65 3.24 12.95 8.32
C ARG A 65 2.92 13.06 6.84
N GLY A 66 2.91 11.92 6.13
CA GLY A 66 2.80 11.87 4.69
C GLY A 66 4.16 11.71 4.02
N LEU A 67 4.33 12.31 2.84
CA LEU A 67 5.58 12.22 2.10
C LEU A 67 5.96 13.57 1.47
N THR A 68 7.24 13.70 1.16
CA THR A 68 7.79 14.78 0.35
C THR A 68 8.45 14.16 -0.89
N VAL A 69 8.16 14.73 -2.05
CA VAL A 69 8.75 14.31 -3.33
C VAL A 69 9.60 15.45 -3.87
N THR A 70 10.84 15.14 -4.23
CA THR A 70 11.76 16.04 -4.92
C THR A 70 12.10 15.44 -6.28
N PRO A 71 11.68 16.04 -7.39
CA PRO A 71 12.09 15.61 -8.73
C PRO A 71 13.59 15.79 -8.96
N GLY A 72 14.23 14.77 -9.55
CA GLY A 72 15.65 14.78 -9.93
C GLY A 72 15.88 14.87 -11.42
N GLY A 73 14.81 15.03 -12.22
CA GLY A 73 14.87 14.99 -13.68
C GLY A 73 14.93 13.57 -14.26
N ALA A 74 14.64 13.43 -15.56
CA ALA A 74 14.65 12.15 -16.28
C ALA A 74 13.87 11.01 -15.58
N GLY A 75 12.75 11.35 -14.90
CA GLY A 75 11.95 10.37 -14.17
C GLY A 75 12.54 9.90 -12.83
N GLN A 76 13.66 10.48 -12.40
CA GLN A 76 14.23 10.23 -11.07
C GLN A 76 13.55 11.11 -10.03
N LEU A 77 13.30 10.54 -8.86
CA LEU A 77 12.68 11.22 -7.73
C LEU A 77 13.48 10.91 -6.46
N THR A 78 13.44 11.81 -5.50
CA THR A 78 13.79 11.51 -4.11
C THR A 78 12.51 11.59 -3.29
N VAL A 79 12.27 10.57 -2.46
CA VAL A 79 11.07 10.48 -1.62
C VAL A 79 11.49 10.37 -0.16
N GLU A 80 10.94 11.24 0.69
CA GLU A 80 10.98 11.12 2.13
C GLU A 80 9.55 10.83 2.61
N ALA A 81 9.34 9.71 3.27
CA ALA A 81 8.01 9.23 3.65
C ALA A 81 7.94 8.84 5.13
N ASP A 82 6.84 9.22 5.77
CA ASP A 82 6.37 8.74 7.06
C ASP A 82 4.88 8.43 6.85
N LEU A 83 4.59 7.15 6.58
CA LEU A 83 3.29 6.67 6.10
C LEU A 83 2.70 5.61 7.01
N CYS A 84 1.39 5.53 7.02
CA CYS A 84 0.65 4.37 7.50
C CYS A 84 0.41 3.41 6.34
N LEU A 85 0.92 2.19 6.45
CA LEU A 85 0.65 1.12 5.49
C LEU A 85 0.23 -0.13 6.25
N GLY A 86 -0.96 -0.64 5.97
CA GLY A 86 -1.48 -1.81 6.69
C GLY A 86 -1.79 -1.57 8.17
N GLY A 87 -1.93 -0.33 8.59
CA GLY A 87 -2.12 0.07 9.99
C GLY A 87 -0.82 0.27 10.77
N GLU A 88 0.33 0.10 10.16
CA GLU A 88 1.64 0.33 10.77
C GLU A 88 2.32 1.57 10.20
N THR A 89 3.12 2.24 11.05
CA THR A 89 3.91 3.39 10.58
C THR A 89 5.19 2.90 9.91
N LEU A 90 5.42 3.37 8.69
CA LEU A 90 6.60 3.09 7.91
C LEU A 90 7.33 4.38 7.54
N ARG A 91 8.67 4.37 7.65
CA ARG A 91 9.53 5.47 7.25
C ARG A 91 10.48 5.03 6.15
N PHE A 92 10.61 5.89 5.17
CA PHE A 92 11.53 5.71 4.05
C PHE A 92 12.13 7.06 3.66
N ALA A 93 13.42 7.06 3.32
CA ALA A 93 14.09 8.18 2.68
C ALA A 93 15.06 7.62 1.63
N GLY A 94 14.88 8.01 0.38
CA GLY A 94 15.74 7.50 -0.68
C GLY A 94 15.22 7.76 -2.09
N PRO A 95 15.94 7.22 -3.08
CA PRO A 95 15.59 7.39 -4.47
C PRO A 95 14.35 6.59 -4.85
N ALA A 96 13.64 7.12 -5.84
CA ALA A 96 12.56 6.47 -6.53
C ALA A 96 12.65 6.77 -8.04
N ALA A 97 12.04 5.95 -8.85
CA ALA A 97 12.01 6.13 -10.29
C ALA A 97 10.61 6.00 -10.85
N VAL A 98 10.29 6.80 -11.84
CA VAL A 98 9.11 6.63 -12.68
C VAL A 98 9.39 5.49 -13.66
N THR A 99 8.65 4.39 -13.54
CA THR A 99 8.83 3.17 -14.33
C THR A 99 7.88 3.08 -15.52
N GLY A 100 6.90 3.98 -15.57
CA GLY A 100 5.92 4.08 -16.65
C GLY A 100 4.85 5.13 -16.33
N PRO A 101 3.89 5.35 -17.20
CA PRO A 101 2.80 6.30 -16.94
C PRO A 101 2.08 5.99 -15.62
N GLY A 102 2.13 6.95 -14.67
CA GLY A 102 1.53 6.79 -13.35
C GLY A 102 2.13 5.65 -12.51
N ARG A 103 3.35 5.21 -12.78
CA ARG A 103 4.01 4.13 -12.04
C ARG A 103 5.31 4.62 -11.43
N ILE A 104 5.49 4.35 -10.14
CA ILE A 104 6.64 4.81 -9.36
C ILE A 104 7.16 3.63 -8.55
N ARG A 105 8.47 3.43 -8.52
CA ARG A 105 9.11 2.42 -7.69
C ARG A 105 10.12 3.07 -6.76
N LEU A 106 9.99 2.81 -5.46
CA LEU A 106 10.96 3.22 -4.46
C LEU A 106 12.07 2.20 -4.37
N ALA A 107 13.31 2.67 -4.20
CA ALA A 107 14.46 1.82 -3.89
C ALA A 107 14.47 1.50 -2.39
N ALA A 108 13.51 0.70 -1.94
CA ALA A 108 13.35 0.31 -0.53
C ALA A 108 13.37 -1.21 -0.39
N ALA A 109 13.93 -1.70 0.73
CA ALA A 109 13.68 -3.06 1.17
C ALA A 109 12.19 -3.22 1.47
N ASP A 110 11.62 -4.39 1.20
CA ASP A 110 10.16 -4.58 1.14
C ASP A 110 9.58 -5.49 2.22
N PRO A 111 9.66 -5.16 3.52
CA PRO A 111 8.92 -5.92 4.52
C PRO A 111 7.42 -5.58 4.55
N ALA A 112 7.01 -4.41 4.08
CA ALA A 112 5.62 -3.93 4.12
C ALA A 112 5.01 -3.65 2.74
N GLY A 113 5.65 -4.10 1.66
CA GLY A 113 5.22 -3.85 0.28
C GLY A 113 5.49 -2.44 -0.23
N ILE A 114 6.25 -1.61 0.51
CA ILE A 114 6.55 -0.24 0.08
C ILE A 114 7.43 -0.19 -1.17
N GLY A 115 8.29 -1.17 -1.36
CA GLY A 115 9.12 -1.35 -2.57
C GLY A 115 8.35 -1.91 -3.76
N ALA A 116 7.10 -2.36 -3.57
CA ALA A 116 6.23 -2.70 -4.67
C ALA A 116 6.00 -1.47 -5.55
N GLU A 117 5.72 -1.70 -6.83
CA GLU A 117 5.46 -0.58 -7.73
C GLU A 117 4.17 0.14 -7.34
N TRP A 118 4.28 1.43 -7.06
CA TRP A 118 3.15 2.31 -6.76
C TRP A 118 2.46 2.69 -8.06
N TRP A 119 1.17 2.45 -8.13
CA TRP A 119 0.34 2.90 -9.23
C TRP A 119 -0.47 4.10 -8.77
N VAL A 120 -0.21 5.24 -9.38
CA VAL A 120 -1.07 6.42 -9.28
C VAL A 120 -2.35 6.08 -10.03
N LEU A 121 -3.42 5.79 -9.32
CA LEU A 121 -4.70 5.40 -9.89
C LEU A 121 -5.45 6.64 -10.38
N TRP A 122 -5.31 7.73 -9.65
CA TRP A 122 -5.95 8.99 -9.96
C TRP A 122 -5.22 10.17 -9.30
N VAL A 123 -5.29 11.30 -9.95
CA VAL A 123 -4.89 12.61 -9.43
C VAL A 123 -5.88 13.65 -9.94
N ASP A 124 -6.28 14.61 -9.09
CA ASP A 124 -7.13 15.71 -9.55
C ASP A 124 -6.35 16.68 -10.46
N ALA A 125 -7.07 17.43 -11.29
CA ALA A 125 -6.48 18.30 -12.32
C ALA A 125 -5.44 19.29 -11.79
N ASP A 126 -5.61 19.74 -10.54
CA ASP A 126 -4.71 20.68 -9.89
C ASP A 126 -3.58 20.01 -9.09
N TYR A 127 -3.52 18.68 -9.06
CA TYR A 127 -2.56 17.90 -8.26
C TYR A 127 -2.61 18.22 -6.76
N ARG A 128 -3.83 18.31 -6.23
CA ARG A 128 -4.10 18.51 -4.81
C ARG A 128 -4.39 17.22 -4.07
N THR A 129 -5.01 16.25 -4.76
CA THR A 129 -5.37 14.94 -4.21
C THR A 129 -4.83 13.84 -5.11
N LEU A 130 -4.27 12.80 -4.51
CA LEU A 130 -3.61 11.67 -5.19
C LEU A 130 -4.12 10.36 -4.58
N VAL A 131 -4.47 9.41 -5.44
CA VAL A 131 -4.82 8.05 -5.05
C VAL A 131 -3.75 7.11 -5.56
N VAL A 132 -3.17 6.36 -4.64
CA VAL A 132 -2.11 5.38 -4.92
C VAL A 132 -2.57 4.00 -4.50
N GLY A 133 -2.24 3.02 -5.32
CA GLY A 133 -2.45 1.61 -5.02
C GLY A 133 -1.34 0.74 -5.58
N THR A 134 -1.49 -0.57 -5.43
CA THR A 134 -0.57 -1.58 -5.99
C THR A 134 -1.34 -2.66 -6.74
N PRO A 135 -0.75 -3.31 -7.75
CA PRO A 135 -1.40 -4.43 -8.43
C PRO A 135 -1.81 -5.57 -7.49
N SER A 136 -0.98 -5.88 -6.51
CA SER A 136 -1.26 -6.89 -5.47
C SER A 136 -2.34 -6.46 -4.47
N GLY A 137 -2.60 -5.14 -4.35
CA GLY A 137 -3.42 -4.60 -3.27
C GLY A 137 -2.75 -4.69 -1.90
N SER A 138 -1.43 -4.86 -1.82
CA SER A 138 -0.69 -4.93 -0.55
C SER A 138 -0.89 -3.67 0.29
N PHE A 139 -1.09 -2.54 -0.35
CA PHE A 139 -1.56 -1.30 0.26
C PHE A 139 -2.36 -0.45 -0.74
N GLY A 140 -3.04 0.55 -0.22
CA GLY A 140 -3.65 1.65 -0.95
C GLY A 140 -3.68 2.88 -0.04
N MET A 141 -3.64 4.08 -0.61
CA MET A 141 -3.68 5.31 0.18
C MET A 141 -4.26 6.48 -0.60
N ILE A 142 -4.77 7.43 0.17
CA ILE A 142 -5.14 8.76 -0.33
C ILE A 142 -4.17 9.77 0.26
N LEU A 143 -3.57 10.56 -0.62
CA LEU A 143 -2.70 11.67 -0.27
C LEU A 143 -3.37 12.98 -0.67
N ASN A 144 -3.19 14.02 0.12
CA ASN A 144 -3.69 15.35 -0.20
C ASN A 144 -2.63 16.42 0.17
N ARG A 145 -2.68 17.58 -0.48
CA ARG A 145 -1.73 18.66 -0.15
C ARG A 145 -1.94 19.23 1.25
N THR A 146 -3.15 19.14 1.75
CA THR A 146 -3.53 19.54 3.11
C THR A 146 -4.19 18.39 3.86
N ARG A 147 -4.34 18.48 5.16
CA ARG A 147 -5.09 17.47 5.93
C ARG A 147 -6.58 17.49 5.64
N ASP A 148 -7.09 18.66 5.36
CA ASP A 148 -8.51 18.82 5.05
C ASP A 148 -8.77 18.40 3.61
N LEU A 149 -9.27 17.20 3.44
CA LEU A 149 -9.70 16.67 2.15
C LEU A 149 -11.18 17.02 1.95
N PRO A 150 -11.53 17.84 0.96
CA PRO A 150 -12.92 18.18 0.66
C PRO A 150 -13.77 16.93 0.37
N PRO A 151 -15.04 16.92 0.80
CA PRO A 151 -15.92 15.76 0.67
C PRO A 151 -16.09 15.25 -0.76
N ASP A 152 -16.16 16.13 -1.74
CA ASP A 152 -16.26 15.81 -3.16
C ASP A 152 -15.01 15.05 -3.66
N ARG A 153 -13.82 15.51 -3.29
CA ARG A 153 -12.56 14.82 -3.66
C ARG A 153 -12.39 13.51 -2.90
N LEU A 154 -12.83 13.44 -1.65
CA LEU A 154 -12.86 12.16 -0.92
C LEU A 154 -13.81 11.16 -1.60
N ALA A 155 -15.00 11.60 -2.04
CA ALA A 155 -15.94 10.76 -2.75
C ALA A 155 -15.31 10.23 -4.05
N ALA A 156 -14.73 11.09 -4.88
CA ALA A 156 -14.05 10.69 -6.12
C ALA A 156 -12.89 9.72 -5.86
N ALA A 157 -12.06 9.97 -4.85
CA ALA A 157 -10.96 9.07 -4.48
C ALA A 157 -11.47 7.69 -4.05
N ARG A 158 -12.57 7.62 -3.30
CA ARG A 158 -13.20 6.36 -2.89
C ARG A 158 -13.77 5.59 -4.08
N GLU A 159 -14.42 6.27 -5.02
CA GLU A 159 -14.94 5.65 -6.26
C GLU A 159 -13.82 5.05 -7.10
N VAL A 160 -12.71 5.77 -7.26
CA VAL A 160 -11.52 5.26 -7.97
C VAL A 160 -10.97 4.01 -7.29
N LEU A 161 -10.85 4.00 -5.96
CA LEU A 161 -10.39 2.85 -5.21
C LEU A 161 -11.35 1.66 -5.37
N ALA A 162 -12.66 1.89 -5.23
CA ALA A 162 -13.66 0.85 -5.39
C ALA A 162 -13.63 0.26 -6.81
N TRP A 163 -13.53 1.09 -7.84
CA TRP A 163 -13.41 0.61 -9.22
C TRP A 163 -12.15 -0.23 -9.46
N ASN A 164 -11.05 0.12 -8.83
CA ASN A 164 -9.82 -0.67 -8.87
C ASN A 164 -9.86 -1.89 -7.92
N GLY A 165 -11.02 -2.24 -7.38
CA GLY A 165 -11.27 -3.44 -6.60
C GLY A 165 -10.88 -3.36 -5.13
N TYR A 166 -10.57 -2.18 -4.59
CA TYR A 166 -10.25 -2.01 -3.17
C TYR A 166 -11.50 -2.13 -2.29
N ASP A 167 -11.39 -2.88 -1.20
CA ASP A 167 -12.43 -3.01 -0.18
C ASP A 167 -12.49 -1.76 0.71
N LEU A 168 -13.39 -0.85 0.40
CA LEU A 168 -13.55 0.41 1.14
C LEU A 168 -13.95 0.21 2.61
N GLY A 169 -14.45 -0.96 3.00
CA GLY A 169 -14.71 -1.30 4.41
C GLY A 169 -13.42 -1.41 5.24
N ARG A 170 -12.29 -1.59 4.59
CA ARG A 170 -10.96 -1.66 5.20
C ARG A 170 -10.18 -0.34 5.15
N MET A 171 -10.76 0.69 4.52
CA MET A 171 -10.15 2.02 4.47
C MET A 171 -10.33 2.74 5.81
N ARG A 172 -9.27 3.40 6.28
CA ARG A 172 -9.22 4.13 7.54
C ARG A 172 -8.64 5.52 7.36
N ALA A 173 -9.11 6.46 8.17
CA ALA A 173 -8.49 7.77 8.25
C ALA A 173 -7.14 7.68 8.95
N VAL A 174 -6.16 8.44 8.46
CA VAL A 174 -4.83 8.57 9.07
C VAL A 174 -4.77 9.87 9.87
N GLY A 175 -4.41 9.73 11.16
CA GLY A 175 -4.27 10.86 12.06
C GLY A 175 -3.00 11.70 11.78
N PRO A 176 -2.92 12.93 12.33
CA PRO A 176 -1.69 13.72 12.32
C PRO A 176 -0.65 13.12 13.28
N ARG A 177 0.61 13.27 12.92
CA ARG A 177 1.76 13.02 13.78
C ARG A 177 2.47 14.32 14.09
#